data_1a5aeb664d1c50498552b2f05f685b45
#
_entry.id   1a5aeb664d1c50498552b2f05f685b45
#
_cell.length_a   1.000
_cell.length_b   1.000
_cell.length_c   1.000
_cell.angle_alpha   90.00
_cell.angle_beta   90.00
_cell.angle_gamma   90.00
#
_symmetry.space_group_name_H-M   'P 1'
#
loop_
_entity.id
_entity.type
_entity.pdbx_description
1 polymer ?
#
loop_
_entity_poly.entity_id
_entity_poly.type
_entity_poly.pdbx_seq_one_letter_code
_entity_poly.pdbx_strand_id
1 'polypeptide(L)'
;MTPRLSIGVPVYNGADYIAEAITSHLEQDFSDFELVVSDNCSDDGTADIVNEFVTTDNRVSYSRNDTNVGGPANFNRLFRLTNGELFRWAAADDRIEPGYLSKVIAMMDADPNIVIGHSNALLIDPKSEPMLQMDQGYLGGDGFMEAIKLQAPAGDERFQSEQPHERIDAVINNNHRNFYIFGIMRRTTMMQTRLHGAFYGGDRTLLVEMALRGTFRKVDEPLFASRSHAKNSGRNGLNFEELKEHGASDLSFAAMVMKGYVNAVKAAGLSKADQRKCMAVIAKKVKQPTRLLRGW
;
A
#
# COMPACT_ATOMS: atom_id res chain seq x y z
N MET A 1 9.63 -23.52 -9.86
CA MET A 1 10.69 -22.52 -9.53
C MET A 1 10.04 -21.43 -8.68
N THR A 2 10.77 -20.83 -7.76
CA THR A 2 10.28 -19.68 -6.99
C THR A 2 10.29 -18.46 -7.92
N PRO A 3 9.18 -17.74 -8.09
CA PRO A 3 9.17 -16.56 -8.95
C PRO A 3 10.01 -15.42 -8.33
N ARG A 4 10.49 -14.51 -9.16
CA ARG A 4 11.19 -13.30 -8.68
C ARG A 4 10.25 -12.39 -7.90
N LEU A 5 9.02 -12.18 -8.39
CA LEU A 5 8.01 -11.32 -7.79
C LEU A 5 6.73 -12.09 -7.51
N SER A 6 6.15 -11.92 -6.32
CA SER A 6 4.77 -12.29 -6.04
C SER A 6 3.89 -11.05 -5.98
N ILE A 7 2.80 -11.07 -6.72
CA ILE A 7 1.77 -10.01 -6.75
C ILE A 7 0.52 -10.55 -6.06
N GLY A 8 0.14 -9.96 -4.95
CA GLY A 8 -1.07 -10.33 -4.22
C GLY A 8 -2.18 -9.31 -4.43
N VAL A 9 -3.33 -9.74 -4.95
CA VAL A 9 -4.50 -8.90 -5.19
C VAL A 9 -5.58 -9.26 -4.16
N PRO A 10 -5.70 -8.50 -3.06
CA PRO A 10 -6.82 -8.68 -2.14
C PRO A 10 -8.07 -8.04 -2.74
N VAL A 11 -9.18 -8.77 -2.76
CA VAL A 11 -10.44 -8.26 -3.32
C VAL A 11 -11.63 -8.63 -2.45
N TYR A 12 -12.60 -7.73 -2.41
CA TYR A 12 -13.96 -7.94 -1.93
C TYR A 12 -14.91 -7.09 -2.76
N ASN A 13 -15.79 -7.73 -3.54
CA ASN A 13 -16.74 -7.10 -4.45
C ASN A 13 -16.06 -6.13 -5.43
N GLY A 14 -15.11 -6.67 -6.23
CA GLY A 14 -14.28 -5.91 -7.13
C GLY A 14 -14.59 -6.08 -8.62
N ALA A 15 -15.76 -6.63 -8.99
CA ALA A 15 -16.11 -6.95 -10.38
C ALA A 15 -15.97 -5.76 -11.34
N ASP A 16 -16.18 -4.52 -10.85
CA ASP A 16 -16.13 -3.32 -11.68
C ASP A 16 -14.72 -3.05 -12.28
N TYR A 17 -13.64 -3.45 -11.59
CA TYR A 17 -12.27 -3.02 -11.94
C TYR A 17 -11.22 -4.13 -11.96
N ILE A 18 -11.48 -5.29 -11.36
CA ILE A 18 -10.46 -6.34 -11.19
C ILE A 18 -9.88 -6.86 -12.49
N ALA A 19 -10.67 -6.90 -13.57
CA ALA A 19 -10.19 -7.30 -14.89
C ALA A 19 -9.08 -6.37 -15.39
N GLU A 20 -9.28 -5.05 -15.30
CA GLU A 20 -8.29 -4.06 -15.70
C GLU A 20 -7.04 -4.14 -14.81
N ALA A 21 -7.23 -4.30 -13.50
CA ALA A 21 -6.12 -4.46 -12.55
C ALA A 21 -5.24 -5.68 -12.90
N ILE A 22 -5.84 -6.86 -13.15
CA ILE A 22 -5.09 -8.07 -13.53
C ILE A 22 -4.39 -7.87 -14.88
N THR A 23 -5.12 -7.39 -15.89
CA THR A 23 -4.60 -7.17 -17.25
C THR A 23 -3.37 -6.26 -17.21
N SER A 24 -3.42 -5.16 -16.45
CA SER A 24 -2.31 -4.22 -16.35
C SER A 24 -1.00 -4.85 -15.81
N HIS A 25 -1.11 -5.93 -15.04
CA HIS A 25 0.05 -6.68 -14.55
C HIS A 25 0.51 -7.74 -15.57
N LEU A 26 -0.42 -8.40 -16.25
CA LEU A 26 -0.08 -9.45 -17.22
C LEU A 26 0.59 -8.91 -18.48
N GLU A 27 0.30 -7.66 -18.85
CA GLU A 27 0.84 -6.94 -20.01
C GLU A 27 2.19 -6.26 -19.74
N GLN A 28 2.76 -6.42 -18.54
CA GLN A 28 4.08 -5.85 -18.24
C GLN A 28 5.20 -6.53 -19.01
N ASP A 29 6.28 -5.78 -19.24
CA ASP A 29 7.53 -6.23 -19.88
C ASP A 29 8.40 -7.13 -19.00
N PHE A 30 7.96 -7.46 -17.80
CA PHE A 30 8.60 -8.36 -16.84
C PHE A 30 7.67 -9.57 -16.62
N SER A 31 8.17 -10.79 -16.84
CA SER A 31 7.35 -12.01 -16.85
C SER A 31 7.60 -13.00 -15.69
N ASP A 32 8.71 -12.84 -14.94
CA ASP A 32 9.05 -13.74 -13.83
C ASP A 32 8.29 -13.38 -12.55
N PHE A 33 6.97 -13.55 -12.59
CA PHE A 33 6.09 -13.33 -11.45
C PHE A 33 4.94 -14.33 -11.37
N GLU A 34 4.37 -14.46 -10.18
CA GLU A 34 3.06 -15.04 -9.92
C GLU A 34 2.08 -13.92 -9.52
N LEU A 35 0.80 -14.06 -9.86
CA LEU A 35 -0.29 -13.19 -9.43
C LEU A 35 -1.34 -14.03 -8.72
N VAL A 36 -1.54 -13.76 -7.44
CA VAL A 36 -2.49 -14.47 -6.59
C VAL A 36 -3.62 -13.53 -6.20
N VAL A 37 -4.84 -13.86 -6.58
CA VAL A 37 -6.04 -13.15 -6.14
C VAL A 37 -6.58 -13.83 -4.88
N SER A 38 -6.73 -13.08 -3.79
CA SER A 38 -7.40 -13.54 -2.57
C SER A 38 -8.74 -12.84 -2.42
N ASP A 39 -9.80 -13.56 -2.76
CA ASP A 39 -11.18 -13.11 -2.67
C ASP A 39 -11.71 -13.27 -1.23
N ASN A 40 -12.12 -12.17 -0.65
CA ASN A 40 -12.62 -12.11 0.73
C ASN A 40 -14.13 -12.43 0.83
N CYS A 41 -14.57 -13.47 0.12
CA CYS A 41 -15.97 -13.90 0.07
C CYS A 41 -16.89 -12.92 -0.69
N SER A 42 -16.48 -12.50 -1.91
CA SER A 42 -17.31 -11.64 -2.77
C SER A 42 -18.63 -12.31 -3.19
N ASP A 43 -19.67 -11.54 -3.35
CA ASP A 43 -21.00 -11.96 -3.78
C ASP A 43 -21.46 -11.32 -5.11
N ASP A 44 -20.52 -10.64 -5.79
CA ASP A 44 -20.67 -10.10 -7.15
C ASP A 44 -20.00 -11.01 -8.20
N GLY A 45 -19.80 -10.53 -9.42
CA GLY A 45 -19.13 -11.25 -10.51
C GLY A 45 -17.62 -11.43 -10.38
N THR A 46 -17.00 -11.05 -9.26
CA THR A 46 -15.53 -11.08 -9.09
C THR A 46 -14.93 -12.46 -9.36
N ALA A 47 -15.53 -13.52 -8.81
CA ALA A 47 -15.01 -14.89 -8.95
C ALA A 47 -14.99 -15.36 -10.39
N ASP A 48 -16.06 -15.11 -11.16
CA ASP A 48 -16.17 -15.51 -12.55
C ASP A 48 -15.11 -14.81 -13.41
N ILE A 49 -14.96 -13.49 -13.24
CA ILE A 49 -13.95 -12.69 -13.94
C ILE A 49 -12.54 -13.22 -13.67
N VAL A 50 -12.18 -13.47 -12.42
CA VAL A 50 -10.83 -13.95 -12.07
C VAL A 50 -10.56 -15.34 -12.63
N ASN A 51 -11.58 -16.23 -12.62
CA ASN A 51 -11.42 -17.59 -13.15
C ASN A 51 -11.17 -17.61 -14.67
N GLU A 52 -11.63 -16.62 -15.43
CA GLU A 52 -11.27 -16.48 -16.85
C GLU A 52 -9.74 -16.28 -17.00
N PHE A 53 -9.11 -15.43 -16.17
CA PHE A 53 -7.67 -15.25 -16.19
C PHE A 53 -6.91 -16.50 -15.73
N VAL A 54 -7.40 -17.21 -14.72
CA VAL A 54 -6.78 -18.47 -14.25
C VAL A 54 -6.75 -19.53 -15.37
N THR A 55 -7.76 -19.55 -16.25
CA THR A 55 -7.79 -20.51 -17.35
C THR A 55 -6.91 -20.13 -18.53
N THR A 56 -6.57 -18.84 -18.68
CA THR A 56 -5.86 -18.30 -19.85
C THR A 56 -4.40 -17.97 -19.58
N ASP A 57 -4.00 -17.72 -18.32
CA ASP A 57 -2.62 -17.38 -17.94
C ASP A 57 -2.18 -18.14 -16.69
N ASN A 58 -1.17 -19.00 -16.84
CA ASN A 58 -0.66 -19.85 -15.77
C ASN A 58 0.04 -19.10 -14.63
N ARG A 59 0.32 -17.82 -14.78
CA ARG A 59 0.85 -16.96 -13.71
C ARG A 59 -0.24 -16.55 -12.72
N VAL A 60 -1.52 -16.65 -13.08
CA VAL A 60 -2.67 -16.24 -12.25
C VAL A 60 -3.20 -17.42 -11.44
N SER A 61 -3.46 -17.18 -10.18
CA SER A 61 -4.15 -18.13 -9.30
C SER A 61 -5.21 -17.44 -8.45
N TYR A 62 -6.25 -18.17 -8.08
CA TYR A 62 -7.40 -17.69 -7.32
C TYR A 62 -7.58 -18.47 -6.03
N SER A 63 -7.81 -17.77 -4.95
CA SER A 63 -8.11 -18.36 -3.65
C SER A 63 -9.18 -17.54 -2.93
N ARG A 64 -10.28 -18.19 -2.53
CA ARG A 64 -11.42 -17.57 -1.87
C ARG A 64 -11.45 -17.89 -0.38
N ASN A 65 -11.82 -16.93 0.45
CA ASN A 65 -12.15 -17.16 1.86
C ASN A 65 -13.59 -17.67 2.00
N ASP A 66 -13.85 -18.53 2.96
CA ASP A 66 -15.20 -19.03 3.26
C ASP A 66 -16.12 -17.93 3.81
N THR A 67 -15.53 -16.93 4.45
CA THR A 67 -16.22 -15.75 5.02
C THR A 67 -15.38 -14.51 4.82
N ASN A 68 -15.97 -13.33 4.90
CA ASN A 68 -15.24 -12.08 4.94
C ASN A 68 -14.45 -11.95 6.24
N VAL A 69 -13.12 -12.09 6.16
CA VAL A 69 -12.18 -12.04 7.31
C VAL A 69 -11.64 -10.63 7.59
N GLY A 70 -12.14 -9.63 6.85
CA GLY A 70 -11.66 -8.25 6.89
C GLY A 70 -10.40 -8.00 6.05
N GLY A 71 -10.21 -6.75 5.64
CA GLY A 71 -9.12 -6.34 4.74
C GLY A 71 -7.73 -6.76 5.23
N PRO A 72 -7.28 -6.37 6.44
CA PRO A 72 -5.93 -6.68 6.92
C PRO A 72 -5.61 -8.18 6.95
N ALA A 73 -6.56 -9.02 7.32
CA ALA A 73 -6.36 -10.47 7.34
C ALA A 73 -6.20 -11.03 5.91
N ASN A 74 -7.00 -10.52 4.95
CA ASN A 74 -6.92 -10.89 3.55
C ASN A 74 -5.60 -10.43 2.90
N PHE A 75 -5.13 -9.22 3.18
CA PHE A 75 -3.81 -8.73 2.78
C PHE A 75 -2.68 -9.65 3.30
N ASN A 76 -2.71 -9.98 4.59
CA ASN A 76 -1.69 -10.84 5.19
C ASN A 76 -1.76 -12.28 4.68
N ARG A 77 -2.94 -12.77 4.30
CA ARG A 77 -3.12 -14.09 3.70
C ARG A 77 -2.34 -14.20 2.38
N LEU A 78 -2.40 -13.19 1.52
CA LEU A 78 -1.65 -13.15 0.26
C LEU A 78 -0.14 -13.28 0.48
N PHE A 79 0.41 -12.58 1.45
CA PHE A 79 1.83 -12.72 1.77
C PHE A 79 2.22 -14.14 2.18
N ARG A 80 1.32 -14.88 2.85
CA ARG A 80 1.57 -16.28 3.26
C ARG A 80 1.35 -17.28 2.13
N LEU A 81 0.48 -16.99 1.17
CA LEU A 81 0.20 -17.85 0.01
C LEU A 81 1.29 -17.80 -1.05
N THR A 82 2.19 -16.84 -0.99
CA THR A 82 3.21 -16.53 -2.00
C THR A 82 4.61 -16.72 -1.46
N ASN A 83 5.62 -16.85 -2.34
CA ASN A 83 7.00 -17.11 -1.94
C ASN A 83 8.09 -16.41 -2.77
N GLY A 84 7.75 -15.46 -3.64
CA GLY A 84 8.70 -14.68 -4.43
C GLY A 84 9.71 -13.92 -3.57
N GLU A 85 10.89 -13.62 -4.09
CA GLU A 85 11.92 -12.83 -3.40
C GLU A 85 11.46 -11.39 -3.14
N LEU A 86 10.69 -10.86 -4.06
CA LEU A 86 9.98 -9.58 -3.96
C LEU A 86 8.48 -9.86 -3.80
N PHE A 87 7.80 -8.93 -3.16
CA PHE A 87 6.36 -9.00 -2.97
C PHE A 87 5.72 -7.63 -3.17
N ARG A 88 4.53 -7.59 -3.75
CA ARG A 88 3.69 -6.40 -3.72
C ARG A 88 2.23 -6.76 -3.48
N TRP A 89 1.51 -5.90 -2.77
CA TRP A 89 0.06 -5.87 -2.89
C TRP A 89 -0.35 -5.01 -4.08
N ALA A 90 -1.34 -5.45 -4.82
CA ALA A 90 -1.99 -4.69 -5.87
C ALA A 90 -3.44 -4.49 -5.49
N ALA A 91 -3.91 -3.24 -5.44
CA ALA A 91 -5.33 -2.97 -5.24
C ALA A 91 -6.13 -3.47 -6.44
N ALA A 92 -7.33 -4.00 -6.18
CA ALA A 92 -8.18 -4.57 -7.22
C ALA A 92 -8.85 -3.52 -8.11
N ASP A 93 -8.71 -2.25 -7.75
CA ASP A 93 -9.28 -1.07 -8.44
C ASP A 93 -8.25 -0.14 -9.08
N ASP A 94 -6.95 -0.36 -8.81
CA ASP A 94 -5.85 0.40 -9.39
C ASP A 94 -5.21 -0.35 -10.58
N ARG A 95 -4.41 0.34 -11.38
CA ARG A 95 -3.60 -0.28 -12.43
C ARG A 95 -2.16 0.21 -12.42
N ILE A 96 -1.29 -0.49 -13.11
CA ILE A 96 0.09 -0.05 -13.37
C ILE A 96 0.29 0.20 -14.86
N GLU A 97 1.10 1.20 -15.17
CA GLU A 97 1.43 1.55 -16.55
C GLU A 97 2.59 0.68 -17.07
N PRO A 98 2.75 0.54 -18.40
CA PRO A 98 3.85 -0.24 -19.00
C PRO A 98 5.22 0.15 -18.46
N GLY A 99 6.05 -0.85 -18.15
CA GLY A 99 7.40 -0.65 -17.62
C GLY A 99 7.47 -0.43 -16.10
N TYR A 100 6.36 -0.46 -15.38
CA TYR A 100 6.37 -0.34 -13.92
C TYR A 100 7.22 -1.43 -13.26
N LEU A 101 6.97 -2.70 -13.60
CA LEU A 101 7.65 -3.83 -12.96
C LEU A 101 9.13 -3.82 -13.27
N SER A 102 9.54 -3.74 -14.54
CA SER A 102 10.93 -3.78 -14.94
C SER A 102 11.75 -2.63 -14.35
N LYS A 103 11.24 -1.40 -14.41
CA LYS A 103 11.96 -0.22 -13.93
C LYS A 103 12.10 -0.22 -12.40
N VAL A 104 11.03 -0.56 -11.66
CA VAL A 104 11.08 -0.60 -10.20
C VAL A 104 11.98 -1.73 -9.72
N ILE A 105 11.92 -2.92 -10.33
CA ILE A 105 12.78 -4.05 -9.97
C ILE A 105 14.24 -3.71 -10.28
N ALA A 106 14.56 -3.16 -11.46
CA ALA A 106 15.92 -2.76 -11.81
C ALA A 106 16.50 -1.73 -10.82
N MET A 107 15.70 -0.74 -10.40
CA MET A 107 16.10 0.22 -9.37
C MET A 107 16.39 -0.47 -8.03
N MET A 108 15.56 -1.43 -7.62
CA MET A 108 15.78 -2.18 -6.37
C MET A 108 16.98 -3.12 -6.46
N ASP A 109 17.25 -3.70 -7.63
CA ASP A 109 18.42 -4.58 -7.84
C ASP A 109 19.74 -3.81 -7.80
N ALA A 110 19.74 -2.55 -8.23
CA ALA A 110 20.90 -1.67 -8.17
C ALA A 110 21.30 -1.23 -6.74
N ASP A 111 20.37 -1.26 -5.78
CA ASP A 111 20.65 -0.90 -4.38
C ASP A 111 19.91 -1.85 -3.40
N PRO A 112 20.65 -2.76 -2.72
CA PRO A 112 20.05 -3.70 -1.77
C PRO A 112 19.45 -3.03 -0.51
N ASN A 113 19.76 -1.75 -0.24
CA ASN A 113 19.19 -1.01 0.88
C ASN A 113 17.76 -0.53 0.61
N ILE A 114 17.31 -0.54 -0.66
CA ILE A 114 15.94 -0.24 -1.01
C ILE A 114 15.04 -1.39 -0.56
N VAL A 115 14.21 -1.15 0.44
CA VAL A 115 13.26 -2.14 0.96
C VAL A 115 11.87 -1.99 0.35
N ILE A 116 11.54 -0.80 -0.17
CA ILE A 116 10.33 -0.55 -0.97
C ILE A 116 10.69 0.28 -2.20
N GLY A 117 10.35 -0.25 -3.37
CA GLY A 117 10.40 0.45 -4.64
C GLY A 117 8.99 0.80 -5.14
N HIS A 118 8.83 1.98 -5.72
CA HIS A 118 7.57 2.42 -6.32
C HIS A 118 7.85 3.36 -7.51
N SER A 119 6.82 3.97 -8.05
CA SER A 119 6.86 5.07 -9.01
C SER A 119 6.12 6.29 -8.49
N ASN A 120 6.13 7.38 -9.24
CA ASN A 120 5.13 8.41 -9.06
C ASN A 120 3.74 7.86 -9.40
N ALA A 121 2.71 8.48 -8.83
CA ALA A 121 1.33 8.10 -9.06
C ALA A 121 0.61 9.15 -9.91
N LEU A 122 -0.35 8.68 -10.71
CA LEU A 122 -1.38 9.51 -11.31
C LEU A 122 -2.75 9.10 -10.72
N LEU A 123 -3.72 9.99 -10.80
CA LEU A 123 -5.11 9.67 -10.47
C LEU A 123 -5.90 9.45 -11.74
N ILE A 124 -6.72 8.41 -11.72
CA ILE A 124 -7.71 8.11 -12.76
C ILE A 124 -9.12 8.10 -12.18
N ASP A 125 -10.07 8.47 -13.00
CA ASP A 125 -11.50 8.44 -12.67
C ASP A 125 -12.09 7.00 -12.82
N PRO A 126 -13.38 6.78 -12.53
CA PRO A 126 -14.00 5.46 -12.70
C PRO A 126 -13.97 4.89 -14.12
N LYS A 127 -13.73 5.73 -15.14
CA LYS A 127 -13.61 5.32 -16.55
C LYS A 127 -12.17 5.13 -17.00
N SER A 128 -11.22 5.15 -16.06
CA SER A 128 -9.79 5.03 -16.34
C SER A 128 -9.14 6.25 -17.01
N GLU A 129 -9.86 7.38 -17.05
CA GLU A 129 -9.35 8.61 -17.62
C GLU A 129 -8.51 9.38 -16.58
N PRO A 130 -7.38 9.97 -16.98
CA PRO A 130 -6.57 10.80 -16.06
C PRO A 130 -7.38 11.97 -15.50
N MET A 131 -7.30 12.16 -14.18
CA MET A 131 -7.93 13.27 -13.51
C MET A 131 -7.09 14.56 -13.66
N LEU A 132 -7.74 15.68 -13.95
CA LEU A 132 -7.08 16.98 -14.07
C LEU A 132 -6.67 17.52 -12.71
N GLN A 133 -5.41 17.92 -12.58
CA GLN A 133 -4.93 18.60 -11.38
C GLN A 133 -5.50 20.02 -11.29
N MET A 134 -6.11 20.35 -10.14
CA MET A 134 -6.68 21.65 -9.81
C MET A 134 -6.03 22.19 -8.54
N ASP A 135 -6.20 23.49 -8.23
CA ASP A 135 -5.63 24.11 -7.02
C ASP A 135 -6.05 23.41 -5.72
N GLN A 136 -7.26 22.85 -5.69
CA GLN A 136 -7.85 22.22 -4.51
C GLN A 136 -7.87 20.69 -4.58
N GLY A 137 -7.28 20.07 -5.61
CA GLY A 137 -7.29 18.61 -5.78
C GLY A 137 -7.27 18.18 -7.23
N TYR A 138 -8.00 17.12 -7.54
CA TYR A 138 -8.08 16.54 -8.88
C TYR A 138 -9.54 16.43 -9.33
N LEU A 139 -9.82 16.80 -10.57
CA LEU A 139 -11.14 16.77 -11.20
C LEU A 139 -11.21 15.63 -12.21
N GLY A 140 -12.13 14.69 -12.05
CA GLY A 140 -12.45 13.64 -13.02
C GLY A 140 -13.39 14.10 -14.13
N GLY A 141 -13.42 13.37 -15.22
CA GLY A 141 -14.30 13.64 -16.37
C GLY A 141 -15.79 13.57 -16.05
N ASP A 142 -16.18 12.94 -14.96
CA ASP A 142 -17.53 12.86 -14.40
C ASP A 142 -17.91 14.08 -13.53
N GLY A 143 -17.02 15.06 -13.38
CA GLY A 143 -17.19 16.24 -12.53
C GLY A 143 -16.88 16.02 -11.05
N PHE A 144 -16.41 14.81 -10.69
CA PHE A 144 -16.07 14.49 -9.33
C PHE A 144 -14.72 15.10 -8.91
N MET A 145 -14.67 15.76 -7.74
CA MET A 145 -13.47 16.35 -7.18
C MET A 145 -12.85 15.46 -6.10
N GLU A 146 -11.59 15.06 -6.30
CA GLU A 146 -10.78 14.41 -5.27
C GLU A 146 -9.88 15.44 -4.58
N ALA A 147 -10.22 15.82 -3.35
CA ALA A 147 -9.46 16.80 -2.56
C ALA A 147 -8.21 16.15 -1.91
N ILE A 148 -7.31 15.62 -2.73
CA ILE A 148 -6.03 15.05 -2.26
C ILE A 148 -4.86 15.79 -2.87
N LYS A 149 -3.73 15.74 -2.16
CA LYS A 149 -2.44 16.17 -2.68
C LYS A 149 -1.63 14.92 -3.00
N LEU A 150 -1.37 14.68 -4.27
CA LEU A 150 -0.36 13.70 -4.64
C LEU A 150 1.01 14.18 -4.17
N GLN A 151 1.86 13.22 -3.84
CA GLN A 151 3.24 13.52 -3.50
C GLN A 151 3.91 14.20 -4.70
N ALA A 152 4.71 15.26 -4.45
CA ALA A 152 5.49 15.91 -5.50
C ALA A 152 6.34 14.88 -6.26
N PRO A 153 6.58 15.06 -7.56
CA PRO A 153 7.37 14.13 -8.39
C PRO A 153 8.73 13.77 -7.79
N ALA A 154 9.45 14.76 -7.23
CA ALA A 154 10.74 14.54 -6.57
C ALA A 154 10.65 13.69 -5.28
N GLY A 155 9.44 13.49 -4.76
CA GLY A 155 9.25 12.75 -3.51
C GLY A 155 9.75 13.51 -2.26
N ASP A 156 9.68 12.84 -1.13
CA ASP A 156 10.26 13.33 0.12
C ASP A 156 11.63 12.66 0.31
N GLU A 157 12.72 13.42 0.19
CA GLU A 157 14.09 12.92 0.27
C GLU A 157 14.39 12.17 1.58
N ARG A 158 13.64 12.47 2.64
CA ARG A 158 13.78 11.75 3.92
C ARG A 158 13.55 10.25 3.81
N PHE A 159 12.73 9.79 2.85
CA PHE A 159 12.56 8.35 2.59
C PHE A 159 13.86 7.66 2.15
N GLN A 160 14.81 8.41 1.60
CA GLN A 160 16.07 7.95 1.07
C GLN A 160 17.24 8.13 2.05
N SER A 161 16.99 8.76 3.21
CA SER A 161 18.02 9.04 4.20
C SER A 161 18.63 7.75 4.79
N GLU A 162 19.91 7.77 5.08
CA GLU A 162 20.58 6.73 5.84
C GLU A 162 20.08 6.66 7.29
N GLN A 163 19.51 7.76 7.79
CA GLN A 163 19.05 7.89 9.16
C GLN A 163 17.64 7.33 9.37
N PRO A 164 17.46 6.26 10.18
CA PRO A 164 16.14 5.65 10.38
C PRO A 164 15.07 6.63 10.89
N HIS A 165 15.46 7.59 11.74
CA HIS A 165 14.52 8.55 12.31
C HIS A 165 13.98 9.54 11.27
N GLU A 166 14.75 9.89 10.23
CA GLU A 166 14.28 10.72 9.13
C GLU A 166 13.30 9.95 8.24
N ARG A 167 13.59 8.68 7.95
CA ARG A 167 12.69 7.84 7.16
C ARG A 167 11.34 7.64 7.85
N ILE A 168 11.32 7.34 9.16
CA ILE A 168 10.04 7.23 9.87
C ILE A 168 9.32 8.57 10.01
N ASP A 169 10.05 9.69 10.09
CA ASP A 169 9.44 11.02 10.08
C ASP A 169 8.72 11.27 8.75
N ALA A 170 9.30 10.87 7.62
CA ALA A 170 8.65 10.91 6.32
C ALA A 170 7.37 10.09 6.28
N VAL A 171 7.34 8.87 6.85
CA VAL A 171 6.14 8.03 6.91
C VAL A 171 5.07 8.64 7.83
N ILE A 172 5.46 9.05 9.05
CA ILE A 172 4.54 9.50 10.10
C ILE A 172 3.96 10.89 9.80
N ASN A 173 4.78 11.78 9.23
CA ASN A 173 4.44 13.19 8.98
C ASN A 173 4.19 13.51 7.51
N ASN A 174 4.04 12.51 6.66
CA ASN A 174 3.60 12.69 5.29
C ASN A 174 2.14 13.18 5.27
N ASN A 175 1.91 14.34 4.64
CA ASN A 175 0.58 14.93 4.49
C ASN A 175 -0.11 14.53 3.17
N HIS A 176 0.51 13.60 2.41
CA HIS A 176 0.01 13.13 1.13
C HIS A 176 -0.40 11.66 1.23
N ARG A 177 -1.22 11.19 0.29
CA ARG A 177 -1.58 9.78 0.17
C ARG A 177 -0.30 8.94 -0.01
N ASN A 178 -0.11 7.94 0.84
CA ASN A 178 1.10 7.13 0.83
C ASN A 178 0.87 5.84 0.05
N PHE A 179 1.22 5.88 -1.24
CA PHE A 179 1.07 4.71 -2.12
C PHE A 179 2.16 3.65 -1.94
N TYR A 180 3.17 3.87 -1.09
CA TYR A 180 4.24 2.89 -0.88
C TYR A 180 3.75 1.52 -0.39
N ILE A 181 2.55 1.45 0.21
CA ILE A 181 1.93 0.17 0.58
C ILE A 181 1.67 -0.73 -0.64
N PHE A 182 1.48 -0.16 -1.82
CA PHE A 182 1.32 -0.84 -3.10
C PHE A 182 2.62 -0.93 -3.92
N GLY A 183 3.74 -0.53 -3.34
CA GLY A 183 5.06 -0.68 -3.94
C GLY A 183 5.56 -2.13 -3.95
N ILE A 184 6.68 -2.36 -4.62
CA ILE A 184 7.41 -3.64 -4.58
C ILE A 184 8.28 -3.64 -3.34
N MET A 185 8.18 -4.68 -2.52
CA MET A 185 8.83 -4.81 -1.21
C MET A 185 9.77 -6.01 -1.18
N ARG A 186 10.91 -5.89 -0.47
CA ARG A 186 11.75 -7.06 -0.19
C ARG A 186 11.05 -7.98 0.80
N ARG A 187 10.80 -9.23 0.37
CA ARG A 187 10.18 -10.24 1.23
C ARG A 187 10.96 -10.48 2.52
N THR A 188 12.27 -10.54 2.44
CA THR A 188 13.14 -10.73 3.62
C THR A 188 12.98 -9.64 4.66
N THR A 189 12.70 -8.40 4.25
CA THR A 189 12.39 -7.30 5.16
C THR A 189 10.98 -7.40 5.71
N MET A 190 9.99 -7.73 4.87
CA MET A 190 8.61 -7.93 5.32
C MET A 190 8.48 -9.04 6.37
N MET A 191 9.23 -10.13 6.25
CA MET A 191 9.26 -11.23 7.24
C MET A 191 9.74 -10.79 8.63
N GLN A 192 10.43 -9.65 8.74
CA GLN A 192 10.86 -9.07 10.01
C GLN A 192 9.84 -8.08 10.60
N THR A 193 8.69 -7.93 9.97
CA THR A 193 7.61 -7.05 10.38
C THR A 193 6.43 -7.85 10.92
N ARG A 194 5.46 -7.16 11.50
CA ARG A 194 4.18 -7.75 11.93
C ARG A 194 3.15 -7.80 10.81
N LEU A 195 3.53 -7.40 9.59
CA LEU A 195 2.66 -7.24 8.44
C LEU A 195 1.53 -6.21 8.70
N HIS A 196 0.44 -6.32 7.97
CA HIS A 196 -0.68 -5.39 8.08
C HIS A 196 -1.42 -5.61 9.40
N GLY A 197 -1.40 -4.63 10.29
CA GLY A 197 -2.12 -4.71 11.57
C GLY A 197 -3.64 -4.64 11.37
N ALA A 198 -4.39 -5.45 12.15
CA ALA A 198 -5.86 -5.43 12.15
C ALA A 198 -6.41 -4.25 12.99
N PHE A 199 -5.91 -3.04 12.72
CA PHE A 199 -6.34 -1.81 13.38
C PHE A 199 -6.15 -0.64 12.42
N TYR A 200 -6.86 0.46 12.68
CA TYR A 200 -6.72 1.69 11.89
C TYR A 200 -5.26 2.18 11.86
N GLY A 201 -4.70 2.40 10.66
CA GLY A 201 -3.29 2.75 10.48
C GLY A 201 -2.33 1.57 10.57
N GLY A 202 -2.83 0.34 10.45
CA GLY A 202 -2.00 -0.87 10.41
C GLY A 202 -1.03 -0.90 9.24
N ASP A 203 -1.44 -0.41 8.08
CA ASP A 203 -0.61 -0.18 6.89
C ASP A 203 0.50 0.82 7.15
N ARG A 204 0.21 1.96 7.77
CA ARG A 204 1.22 2.96 8.14
C ARG A 204 2.21 2.41 9.17
N THR A 205 1.74 1.56 10.09
CA THR A 205 2.63 0.90 11.05
C THR A 205 3.60 -0.05 10.34
N LEU A 206 3.12 -0.81 9.36
CA LEU A 206 3.98 -1.64 8.51
C LEU A 206 5.01 -0.78 7.76
N LEU A 207 4.61 0.33 7.16
CA LEU A 207 5.55 1.23 6.49
C LEU A 207 6.59 1.81 7.45
N VAL A 208 6.24 2.11 8.70
CA VAL A 208 7.23 2.49 9.74
C VAL A 208 8.19 1.33 10.01
N GLU A 209 7.71 0.10 10.14
CA GLU A 209 8.57 -1.08 10.34
C GLU A 209 9.53 -1.30 9.16
N MET A 210 9.08 -1.09 7.92
CA MET A 210 9.93 -1.15 6.73
C MET A 210 10.95 0.00 6.69
N ALA A 211 10.53 1.24 6.96
CA ALA A 211 11.39 2.43 6.97
C ALA A 211 12.51 2.37 8.03
N LEU A 212 12.29 1.64 9.13
CA LEU A 212 13.34 1.38 10.12
C LEU A 212 14.45 0.45 9.61
N ARG A 213 14.19 -0.31 8.52
CA ARG A 213 15.09 -1.36 7.99
C ARG A 213 15.77 -1.00 6.68
N GLY A 214 15.29 0.01 5.96
CA GLY A 214 15.90 0.43 4.71
C GLY A 214 15.20 1.64 4.10
N THR A 215 15.65 2.01 2.91
CA THR A 215 15.19 3.18 2.18
C THR A 215 13.97 2.85 1.31
N PHE A 216 13.19 3.88 0.99
CA PHE A 216 12.13 3.83 -0.02
C PHE A 216 12.56 4.67 -1.21
N ARG A 217 12.38 4.15 -2.41
CA ARG A 217 12.75 4.83 -3.65
C ARG A 217 11.58 4.83 -4.63
N LYS A 218 11.59 5.81 -5.51
CA LYS A 218 10.66 5.91 -6.63
C LYS A 218 11.40 6.05 -7.93
N VAL A 219 10.86 5.41 -8.97
CA VAL A 219 11.11 5.78 -10.35
C VAL A 219 10.38 7.11 -10.60
N ASP A 220 11.05 8.05 -11.23
CA ASP A 220 10.50 9.41 -11.48
C ASP A 220 9.62 9.45 -12.76
N GLU A 221 8.70 8.50 -12.83
CA GLU A 221 7.69 8.39 -13.89
C GLU A 221 6.34 8.04 -13.24
N PRO A 222 5.19 8.52 -13.76
CA PRO A 222 3.87 8.23 -13.22
C PRO A 222 3.35 6.87 -13.73
N LEU A 223 3.93 5.79 -13.20
CA LEU A 223 3.63 4.41 -13.63
C LEU A 223 2.62 3.67 -12.75
N PHE A 224 2.08 4.31 -11.73
CA PHE A 224 1.02 3.77 -10.88
C PHE A 224 -0.22 4.64 -10.99
N ALA A 225 -1.31 4.09 -11.50
CA ALA A 225 -2.58 4.77 -11.66
C ALA A 225 -3.54 4.39 -10.54
N SER A 226 -3.77 5.31 -9.60
CA SER A 226 -4.73 5.11 -8.51
C SER A 226 -6.10 5.61 -8.92
N ARG A 227 -7.08 4.72 -8.84
CA ARG A 227 -8.47 5.03 -9.20
C ARG A 227 -9.18 5.74 -8.07
N SER A 228 -9.95 6.75 -8.45
CA SER A 228 -10.81 7.50 -7.55
C SER A 228 -12.27 7.23 -7.89
N HIS A 229 -12.99 6.54 -7.01
CA HIS A 229 -14.42 6.23 -7.15
C HIS A 229 -15.14 6.21 -5.80
N ALA A 230 -16.49 6.23 -5.83
CA ALA A 230 -17.30 6.35 -4.62
C ALA A 230 -17.12 5.19 -3.61
N LYS A 231 -16.72 4.00 -4.09
CA LYS A 231 -16.53 2.80 -3.27
C LYS A 231 -15.09 2.62 -2.77
N ASN A 232 -14.16 3.57 -2.99
CA ASN A 232 -12.78 3.44 -2.50
C ASN A 232 -12.76 3.21 -0.98
N SER A 233 -12.04 2.19 -0.54
CA SER A 233 -11.88 1.88 0.88
C SER A 233 -11.25 3.03 1.68
N GLY A 234 -10.41 3.84 1.05
CA GLY A 234 -9.84 5.04 1.67
C GLY A 234 -10.84 6.19 1.87
N ARG A 235 -11.98 6.20 1.15
CA ARG A 235 -13.07 7.19 1.32
C ARG A 235 -14.13 6.70 2.30
N ASN A 236 -14.49 5.44 2.18
CA ASN A 236 -15.36 4.75 3.11
C ASN A 236 -14.55 4.24 4.31
N GLY A 237 -13.35 4.85 4.52
CA GLY A 237 -12.38 4.39 5.48
C GLY A 237 -13.07 3.96 6.75
N LEU A 238 -12.71 2.76 7.28
CA LEU A 238 -13.31 2.11 8.43
C LEU A 238 -14.36 3.03 9.02
N ASN A 239 -15.63 2.72 8.82
CA ASN A 239 -16.70 3.69 9.05
C ASN A 239 -16.49 4.24 10.46
N PHE A 240 -15.86 5.43 10.58
CA PHE A 240 -15.52 6.01 11.89
C PHE A 240 -16.77 6.08 12.75
N GLU A 241 -17.93 6.19 12.10
CA GLU A 241 -19.22 6.17 12.77
C GLU A 241 -19.53 4.74 13.28
N GLU A 242 -19.34 3.68 12.50
CA GLU A 242 -19.50 2.31 13.00
C GLU A 242 -18.55 1.98 14.14
N LEU A 243 -17.31 2.43 14.05
CA LEU A 243 -16.34 2.20 15.12
C LEU A 243 -16.66 3.02 16.38
N LYS A 244 -17.23 4.23 16.23
CA LYS A 244 -17.74 5.03 17.34
C LYS A 244 -18.99 4.42 17.96
N GLU A 245 -19.90 3.87 17.16
CA GLU A 245 -21.07 3.11 17.63
C GLU A 245 -20.68 1.91 18.49
N HIS A 246 -19.49 1.33 18.24
CA HIS A 246 -18.90 0.25 19.06
C HIS A 246 -18.02 0.77 20.21
N GLY A 247 -18.14 2.05 20.58
CA GLY A 247 -17.48 2.66 21.74
C GLY A 247 -15.99 3.02 21.54
N ALA A 248 -15.49 2.98 20.32
CA ALA A 248 -14.14 3.42 20.04
C ALA A 248 -14.07 4.94 19.95
N SER A 249 -13.10 5.55 20.64
CA SER A 249 -12.83 7.00 20.56
C SER A 249 -11.63 7.27 19.64
N ASP A 250 -11.58 8.47 19.04
CA ASP A 250 -10.44 8.94 18.27
C ASP A 250 -9.12 8.81 19.06
N LEU A 251 -9.18 8.98 20.37
CA LEU A 251 -8.05 8.84 21.26
C LEU A 251 -7.55 7.38 21.36
N SER A 252 -8.48 6.40 21.33
CA SER A 252 -8.11 4.97 21.35
C SER A 252 -7.41 4.55 20.06
N PHE A 253 -7.82 5.04 18.90
CA PHE A 253 -7.14 4.79 17.62
C PHE A 253 -5.76 5.41 17.58
N ALA A 254 -5.63 6.68 17.96
CA ALA A 254 -4.34 7.34 18.06
C ALA A 254 -3.38 6.58 18.98
N ALA A 255 -3.86 6.10 20.13
CA ALA A 255 -3.07 5.32 21.07
C ALA A 255 -2.62 3.97 20.47
N MET A 256 -3.48 3.28 19.70
CA MET A 256 -3.12 2.03 19.02
C MET A 256 -2.03 2.23 17.98
N VAL A 257 -2.15 3.23 17.12
CA VAL A 257 -1.15 3.59 16.11
C VAL A 257 0.18 3.95 16.78
N MET A 258 0.14 4.79 17.82
CA MET A 258 1.34 5.21 18.57
C MET A 258 2.02 4.03 19.24
N LYS A 259 1.25 3.11 19.85
CA LYS A 259 1.76 1.84 20.39
C LYS A 259 2.41 1.00 19.30
N GLY A 260 1.81 0.98 18.11
CA GLY A 260 2.37 0.34 16.91
C GLY A 260 3.76 0.85 16.57
N TYR A 261 3.92 2.18 16.46
CA TYR A 261 5.20 2.82 16.16
C TYR A 261 6.26 2.58 17.23
N VAL A 262 5.90 2.74 18.51
CA VAL A 262 6.82 2.47 19.64
C VAL A 262 7.32 1.02 19.59
N ASN A 263 6.42 0.07 19.37
CA ASN A 263 6.78 -1.35 19.26
C ASN A 263 7.67 -1.62 18.04
N ALA A 264 7.42 -0.96 16.90
CA ALA A 264 8.25 -1.05 15.70
C ALA A 264 9.70 -0.62 16.01
N VAL A 265 9.90 0.53 16.65
CA VAL A 265 11.24 1.03 17.02
C VAL A 265 11.96 0.09 17.99
N LYS A 266 11.24 -0.46 18.98
CA LYS A 266 11.82 -1.42 19.94
C LYS A 266 12.28 -2.72 19.29
N ALA A 267 11.54 -3.19 18.28
CA ALA A 267 11.81 -4.45 17.58
C ALA A 267 12.82 -4.34 16.43
N ALA A 268 13.21 -3.12 16.01
CA ALA A 268 14.02 -2.92 14.81
C ALA A 268 15.53 -3.20 14.98
N GLY A 269 16.02 -3.54 16.19
CA GLY A 269 17.44 -3.82 16.41
C GLY A 269 18.38 -2.61 16.28
N LEU A 270 17.85 -1.39 16.37
CA LEU A 270 18.61 -0.15 16.21
C LEU A 270 19.55 0.11 17.39
N SER A 271 20.60 0.93 17.17
CA SER A 271 21.42 1.47 18.24
C SER A 271 20.58 2.26 19.24
N LYS A 272 21.01 2.35 20.50
CA LYS A 272 20.33 3.16 21.54
C LYS A 272 20.19 4.63 21.11
N ALA A 273 21.17 5.15 20.37
CA ALA A 273 21.15 6.52 19.86
C ALA A 273 20.03 6.71 18.83
N ASP A 274 19.91 5.79 17.84
CA ASP A 274 18.89 5.84 16.81
C ASP A 274 17.49 5.59 17.39
N GLN A 275 17.37 4.65 18.36
CA GLN A 275 16.11 4.46 19.07
C GLN A 275 15.62 5.75 19.73
N ARG A 276 16.53 6.50 20.41
CA ARG A 276 16.16 7.78 21.05
C ARG A 276 15.69 8.81 20.03
N LYS A 277 16.38 8.92 18.86
CA LYS A 277 15.98 9.83 17.79
C LYS A 277 14.62 9.46 17.22
N CYS A 278 14.39 8.17 16.95
CA CYS A 278 13.09 7.66 16.47
C CYS A 278 11.96 7.93 17.49
N MET A 279 12.21 7.70 18.78
CA MET A 279 11.22 8.00 19.82
C MET A 279 10.91 9.50 19.93
N ALA A 280 11.89 10.37 19.65
CA ALA A 280 11.65 11.82 19.61
C ALA A 280 10.72 12.22 18.47
N VAL A 281 10.85 11.60 17.29
CA VAL A 281 9.92 11.78 16.14
C VAL A 281 8.50 11.39 16.55
N ILE A 282 8.34 10.21 17.15
CA ILE A 282 7.04 9.73 17.61
C ILE A 282 6.42 10.68 18.65
N ALA A 283 7.22 11.13 19.63
CA ALA A 283 6.77 12.05 20.68
C ALA A 283 6.29 13.40 20.15
N LYS A 284 6.90 13.92 19.06
CA LYS A 284 6.41 15.14 18.40
C LYS A 284 5.00 14.95 17.83
N LYS A 285 4.68 13.79 17.29
CA LYS A 285 3.35 13.48 16.74
C LYS A 285 2.29 13.36 17.82
N VAL A 286 2.63 12.82 19.00
CA VAL A 286 1.70 12.73 20.15
C VAL A 286 1.20 14.10 20.59
N LYS A 287 2.01 15.15 20.48
CA LYS A 287 1.62 16.51 20.81
C LYS A 287 0.60 17.13 19.83
N GLN A 288 0.28 16.44 18.74
CA GLN A 288 -0.67 16.89 17.73
C GLN A 288 -1.66 15.76 17.35
N PRO A 289 -2.47 15.25 18.31
CA PRO A 289 -3.28 14.05 18.11
C PRO A 289 -4.31 14.18 16.97
N THR A 290 -4.85 15.38 16.74
CA THR A 290 -5.79 15.64 15.65
C THR A 290 -5.19 15.52 14.25
N ARG A 291 -3.86 15.60 14.10
CA ARG A 291 -3.17 15.35 12.84
C ARG A 291 -2.87 13.87 12.58
N LEU A 292 -2.98 13.01 13.60
CA LEU A 292 -2.85 11.55 13.43
C LEU A 292 -4.00 10.98 12.58
N LEU A 293 -5.15 11.61 12.63
CA LEU A 293 -6.39 11.15 12.00
C LEU A 293 -6.72 11.87 10.68
N ARG A 294 -6.05 12.99 10.39
CA ARG A 294 -6.30 13.81 9.18
C ARG A 294 -5.46 13.45 7.95
N GLY A 295 -4.70 12.39 7.97
CA GLY A 295 -3.79 12.00 6.89
C GLY A 295 -4.23 10.76 6.12
N TRP A 296 -5.57 10.58 5.99
CA TRP A 296 -6.18 9.49 5.21
C TRP A 296 -7.07 10.06 4.14
#